data_41ca1c50380c495979f365e365948ef5
#
_entry.id   41ca1c50380c495979f365e365948ef5
#
_cell.length_a   1.000
_cell.length_b   1.000
_cell.length_c   1.000
_cell.angle_alpha   90.00
_cell.angle_beta   90.00
_cell.angle_gamma   90.00
#
_symmetry.space_group_name_H-M   'P 1'
#
loop_
_entity.id
_entity.type
_entity.pdbx_description
1 polymer ?
#
loop_
_entity_poly.entity_id
_entity_poly.type
_entity_poly.pdbx_seq_one_letter_code
_entity_poly.pdbx_strand_id
1 'polypeptide(L)'
;MDVALTVTKEDSMMTMIKYCSKALMVCMTMLMTVSPMNAQKNLTLEDLNFGGTNYRNMVPENRWTAWWGDQLVRLDVDACYLVDKANGKETRLFDVSQINQWIAPTKDIKVRTLYYAEFPFADKSIVVVSQGNKTYMVDFKKHALVSSFELKDGENLLETNAQQTAYAFLKDNNLFVCNHKQQTVQLSTDGSREVVYGQAVHRDEFGISKGTFWSPDGNKLAFYRMDQSMVTDYPQVDIPEIGFDPEEKHSCIATLAPDKYPMAGETSHQVTVGVYDLTTGKTVYLKAGDPTDRYFTNVAWSPDSKTVYMFELNRKQNDCRLVAYSAETGNKTVELYRETDEKYVEPLHPIVFLPWVPGIVACAPPH
;
A
#
# COMPACT_ATOMS: atom_id res chain seq x y z
N MET A 1 -42.74 63.59 36.32
CA MET A 1 -42.10 64.46 35.32
C MET A 1 -41.65 63.56 34.19
N ASP A 2 -42.64 63.27 33.30
CA ASP A 2 -42.49 62.36 32.21
C ASP A 2 -41.91 63.11 31.01
N VAL A 3 -40.71 62.68 30.56
CA VAL A 3 -40.14 63.14 29.29
C VAL A 3 -40.45 62.08 28.24
N ALA A 4 -41.50 62.29 27.48
CA ALA A 4 -41.86 61.51 26.33
C ALA A 4 -40.89 61.88 25.16
N LEU A 5 -40.06 60.94 24.77
CA LEU A 5 -39.27 61.04 23.55
C LEU A 5 -40.20 60.78 22.35
N THR A 6 -40.59 61.84 21.67
CA THR A 6 -41.28 61.74 20.37
C THR A 6 -40.27 61.48 19.29
N VAL A 7 -40.11 60.19 18.91
CA VAL A 7 -39.35 59.78 17.68
C VAL A 7 -40.25 60.14 16.49
N THR A 8 -39.84 61.11 15.68
CA THR A 8 -40.61 61.51 14.49
C THR A 8 -40.55 60.46 13.42
N LYS A 9 -41.62 60.29 12.64
CA LYS A 9 -41.78 59.32 11.57
C LYS A 9 -40.73 59.49 10.48
N GLU A 10 -40.13 60.68 10.36
CA GLU A 10 -39.03 60.97 9.44
C GLU A 10 -37.69 60.36 9.84
N ASP A 11 -37.36 60.35 11.12
CA ASP A 11 -36.11 59.72 11.62
C ASP A 11 -36.10 58.22 11.44
N SER A 12 -37.28 57.60 11.60
CA SER A 12 -37.46 56.17 11.36
C SER A 12 -37.31 55.81 9.88
N MET A 13 -37.85 56.62 8.97
CA MET A 13 -37.76 56.43 7.53
C MET A 13 -36.34 56.65 7.00
N MET A 14 -35.60 57.65 7.47
CA MET A 14 -34.21 57.89 7.11
C MET A 14 -33.26 56.78 7.61
N THR A 15 -33.55 56.24 8.77
CA THR A 15 -32.78 55.09 9.31
C THR A 15 -33.04 53.85 8.51
N MET A 16 -34.27 53.56 8.12
CA MET A 16 -34.63 52.42 7.26
C MET A 16 -34.01 52.50 5.85
N ILE A 17 -34.00 53.70 5.26
CA ILE A 17 -33.33 53.93 3.95
C ILE A 17 -31.81 53.68 4.04
N LYS A 18 -31.16 54.12 5.14
CA LYS A 18 -29.72 53.86 5.38
C LYS A 18 -29.41 52.35 5.55
N TYR A 19 -30.28 51.59 6.19
CA TYR A 19 -30.11 50.14 6.32
C TYR A 19 -30.37 49.42 5.00
N CYS A 20 -31.40 49.80 4.25
CA CYS A 20 -31.68 49.22 2.94
C CYS A 20 -30.58 49.54 1.94
N SER A 21 -30.01 50.76 1.93
CA SER A 21 -28.90 51.10 1.04
C SER A 21 -27.60 50.33 1.37
N LYS A 22 -27.31 50.10 2.69
CA LYS A 22 -26.18 49.28 3.11
C LYS A 22 -26.40 47.79 2.77
N ALA A 23 -27.60 47.27 2.94
CA ALA A 23 -27.92 45.88 2.53
C ALA A 23 -27.83 45.71 1.02
N LEU A 24 -28.30 46.67 0.22
CA LEU A 24 -28.20 46.64 -1.24
C LEU A 24 -26.72 46.74 -1.70
N MET A 25 -25.88 47.53 -1.01
CA MET A 25 -24.46 47.64 -1.31
C MET A 25 -23.71 46.33 -0.98
N VAL A 26 -24.05 45.66 0.12
CA VAL A 26 -23.50 44.36 0.49
C VAL A 26 -23.95 43.26 -0.51
N CYS A 27 -25.20 43.28 -0.93
CA CYS A 27 -25.68 42.37 -1.98
C CYS A 27 -25.02 42.62 -3.33
N MET A 28 -24.81 43.90 -3.71
CA MET A 28 -24.08 44.24 -4.97
C MET A 28 -22.62 43.86 -4.91
N THR A 29 -21.93 44.01 -3.77
CA THR A 29 -20.54 43.55 -3.62
C THR A 29 -20.45 42.01 -3.63
N MET A 30 -21.38 41.27 -3.04
CA MET A 30 -21.47 39.81 -3.15
C MET A 30 -21.73 39.33 -4.59
N LEU A 31 -22.59 40.07 -5.35
CA LEU A 31 -22.82 39.75 -6.75
C LEU A 31 -21.64 40.02 -7.69
N MET A 32 -20.76 40.98 -7.34
CA MET A 32 -19.55 41.28 -8.13
C MET A 32 -18.39 40.32 -7.85
N THR A 33 -18.45 39.52 -6.77
CA THR A 33 -17.43 38.51 -6.46
C THR A 33 -17.72 37.12 -7.06
N VAL A 34 -18.90 36.95 -7.66
CA VAL A 34 -19.15 35.77 -8.49
C VAL A 34 -18.60 36.06 -9.88
N SER A 35 -17.29 36.00 -10.02
CA SER A 35 -16.69 35.83 -11.34
C SER A 35 -17.32 34.58 -11.93
N PRO A 36 -17.88 34.63 -13.15
CA PRO A 36 -18.30 33.40 -13.82
C PRO A 36 -17.05 32.53 -13.93
N MET A 37 -16.98 31.50 -13.09
CA MET A 37 -15.99 30.45 -13.28
C MET A 37 -16.38 29.76 -14.60
N ASN A 38 -15.89 30.30 -15.72
CA ASN A 38 -15.84 29.58 -16.97
C ASN A 38 -14.84 28.43 -16.87
N ALA A 39 -15.16 27.48 -15.96
CA ALA A 39 -14.33 26.32 -15.70
C ALA A 39 -14.71 25.10 -16.53
N GLN A 40 -15.51 25.30 -17.57
CA GLN A 40 -15.88 24.18 -18.45
C GLN A 40 -15.27 24.39 -19.85
N LYS A 41 -13.98 24.05 -19.97
CA LYS A 41 -13.43 23.73 -21.27
C LYS A 41 -13.99 22.36 -21.70
N ASN A 42 -14.65 22.30 -22.85
CA ASN A 42 -14.98 21.02 -23.46
C ASN A 42 -13.68 20.30 -23.82
N LEU A 43 -13.53 19.05 -23.37
CA LEU A 43 -12.38 18.23 -23.73
C LEU A 43 -12.43 17.88 -25.21
N THR A 44 -11.30 18.02 -25.89
CA THR A 44 -11.10 17.57 -27.28
C THR A 44 -10.44 16.19 -27.29
N LEU A 45 -10.41 15.54 -28.46
CA LEU A 45 -9.68 14.28 -28.61
C LEU A 45 -8.18 14.44 -28.37
N GLU A 46 -7.62 15.60 -28.71
CA GLU A 46 -6.21 15.94 -28.43
C GLU A 46 -5.95 16.07 -26.93
N ASP A 47 -6.92 16.61 -26.18
CA ASP A 47 -6.84 16.70 -24.71
C ASP A 47 -6.83 15.30 -24.06
N LEU A 48 -7.57 14.35 -24.65
CA LEU A 48 -7.74 12.97 -24.16
C LEU A 48 -6.64 12.02 -24.66
N ASN A 49 -5.78 12.46 -25.57
CA ASN A 49 -4.69 11.63 -26.09
C ASN A 49 -3.64 11.36 -24.98
N PHE A 50 -3.69 10.14 -24.42
CA PHE A 50 -2.78 9.74 -23.34
C PHE A 50 -1.31 9.94 -23.72
N GLY A 51 -0.57 10.65 -22.88
CA GLY A 51 0.83 10.99 -23.14
C GLY A 51 1.07 12.12 -24.15
N GLY A 52 0.02 12.67 -24.78
CA GLY A 52 0.10 13.85 -25.67
C GLY A 52 0.40 15.13 -24.90
N THR A 53 0.78 16.18 -25.63
CA THR A 53 1.17 17.47 -25.03
C THR A 53 0.04 18.09 -24.22
N ASN A 54 -1.20 18.09 -24.73
CA ASN A 54 -2.34 18.67 -24.03
C ASN A 54 -2.68 17.86 -22.77
N TYR A 55 -2.61 16.54 -22.84
CA TYR A 55 -2.82 15.65 -21.69
C TYR A 55 -1.85 15.99 -20.56
N ARG A 56 -0.55 16.12 -20.85
CA ARG A 56 0.47 16.47 -19.84
C ARG A 56 0.20 17.81 -19.16
N ASN A 57 -0.34 18.79 -19.89
CA ASN A 57 -0.67 20.11 -19.34
C ASN A 57 -1.92 20.09 -18.44
N MET A 58 -2.76 19.06 -18.56
CA MET A 58 -3.99 18.91 -17.77
C MET A 58 -3.80 18.02 -16.54
N VAL A 59 -2.78 17.17 -16.53
CA VAL A 59 -2.48 16.30 -15.38
C VAL A 59 -1.86 17.15 -14.28
N PRO A 60 -2.36 17.09 -13.04
CA PRO A 60 -1.73 17.75 -11.91
C PRO A 60 -0.27 17.31 -11.77
N GLU A 61 0.61 18.24 -11.39
CA GLU A 61 1.98 17.90 -11.04
C GLU A 61 1.99 16.82 -9.95
N ASN A 62 2.58 15.66 -10.24
CA ASN A 62 2.67 14.58 -9.28
C ASN A 62 3.78 14.90 -8.27
N ARG A 63 3.39 15.17 -7.04
CA ARG A 63 4.32 15.43 -5.94
C ARG A 63 4.36 14.20 -5.04
N TRP A 64 5.43 13.45 -5.13
CA TRP A 64 5.66 12.31 -4.27
C TRP A 64 5.98 12.80 -2.85
N THR A 65 5.13 12.41 -1.90
CA THR A 65 5.29 12.77 -0.49
C THR A 65 5.29 11.52 0.37
N ALA A 66 6.02 11.59 1.48
CA ALA A 66 6.07 10.55 2.50
C ALA A 66 6.05 11.19 3.90
N TRP A 67 5.76 10.38 4.91
CA TRP A 67 5.86 10.80 6.29
C TRP A 67 7.15 10.26 6.92
N TRP A 68 7.89 11.14 7.56
CA TRP A 68 8.97 10.80 8.47
C TRP A 68 8.56 11.19 9.89
N GLY A 69 7.99 10.25 10.63
CA GLY A 69 7.30 10.54 11.88
C GLY A 69 6.18 11.55 11.68
N ASP A 70 6.26 12.68 12.35
CA ASP A 70 5.34 13.81 12.22
C ASP A 70 5.79 14.84 11.16
N GLN A 71 6.84 14.58 10.43
CA GLN A 71 7.36 15.46 9.39
C GLN A 71 6.85 15.03 8.02
N LEU A 72 6.37 15.98 7.23
CA LEU A 72 6.05 15.74 5.82
C LEU A 72 7.31 15.96 4.98
N VAL A 73 7.66 14.99 4.17
CA VAL A 73 8.77 15.09 3.22
C VAL A 73 8.26 14.99 1.79
N ARG A 74 8.83 15.74 0.87
CA ARG A 74 8.63 15.60 -0.56
C ARG A 74 9.86 14.95 -1.18
N LEU A 75 9.60 13.92 -1.97
CA LEU A 75 10.61 13.16 -2.71
C LEU A 75 10.65 13.66 -4.16
N ASP A 76 11.85 13.88 -4.66
CA ASP A 76 12.09 14.25 -6.05
C ASP A 76 13.10 13.29 -6.68
N VAL A 77 13.37 13.44 -7.96
CA VAL A 77 14.38 12.62 -8.66
C VAL A 77 15.72 12.71 -7.95
N ASP A 78 16.15 13.93 -7.65
CA ASP A 78 17.52 14.23 -7.21
C ASP A 78 17.63 14.69 -5.75
N ALA A 79 16.52 15.04 -5.07
CA ALA A 79 16.55 15.56 -3.72
C ALA A 79 15.33 15.19 -2.88
N CYS A 80 15.51 15.23 -1.57
CA CYS A 80 14.44 15.11 -0.57
C CYS A 80 14.31 16.44 0.18
N TYR A 81 13.06 16.88 0.37
CA TYR A 81 12.74 18.17 1.01
C TYR A 81 11.83 17.94 2.21
N LEU A 82 12.13 18.63 3.30
CA LEU A 82 11.21 18.81 4.41
C LEU A 82 10.18 19.86 4.03
N VAL A 83 8.90 19.57 4.20
CA VAL A 83 7.78 20.46 3.90
C VAL A 83 7.20 21.01 5.20
N ASP A 84 7.18 22.30 5.36
CA ASP A 84 6.49 22.96 6.47
C ASP A 84 4.97 22.79 6.30
N LYS A 85 4.34 22.06 7.21
CA LYS A 85 2.90 21.75 7.18
C LYS A 85 2.01 22.98 7.28
N ALA A 86 2.49 24.09 7.83
CA ALA A 86 1.70 25.31 8.02
C ALA A 86 1.65 26.20 6.77
N ASN A 87 2.73 26.26 5.99
CA ASN A 87 2.86 27.20 4.87
C ASN A 87 3.36 26.57 3.57
N GLY A 88 3.69 25.28 3.57
CA GLY A 88 4.16 24.54 2.40
C GLY A 88 5.61 24.88 1.99
N LYS A 89 6.36 25.65 2.80
CA LYS A 89 7.74 25.99 2.50
C LYS A 89 8.62 24.74 2.53
N GLU A 90 9.44 24.58 1.51
CA GLU A 90 10.33 23.44 1.37
C GLU A 90 11.77 23.80 1.79
N THR A 91 12.41 22.88 2.50
CA THR A 91 13.81 22.95 2.89
C THR A 91 14.49 21.65 2.53
N ARG A 92 15.56 21.70 1.71
CA ARG A 92 16.27 20.48 1.29
C ARG A 92 16.89 19.80 2.49
N LEU A 93 16.61 18.50 2.66
CA LEU A 93 17.20 17.63 3.68
C LEU A 93 18.50 17.00 3.18
N PHE A 94 18.49 16.42 2.00
CA PHE A 94 19.64 15.82 1.32
C PHE A 94 19.33 15.63 -0.17
N ASP A 95 20.37 15.30 -0.93
CA ASP A 95 20.27 14.99 -2.35
C ASP A 95 20.97 13.67 -2.71
N VAL A 96 20.74 13.21 -3.95
CA VAL A 96 21.32 11.96 -4.50
C VAL A 96 22.85 11.97 -4.41
N SER A 97 23.50 13.13 -4.58
CA SER A 97 24.96 13.26 -4.54
C SER A 97 25.48 12.96 -3.13
N GLN A 98 24.79 13.48 -2.12
CA GLN A 98 25.10 13.25 -0.70
C GLN A 98 24.85 11.79 -0.32
N ILE A 99 23.72 11.19 -0.74
CA ILE A 99 23.47 9.75 -0.52
C ILE A 99 24.62 8.94 -1.12
N ASN A 100 24.99 9.19 -2.38
CA ASN A 100 26.09 8.47 -3.03
C ASN A 100 27.44 8.66 -2.32
N GLN A 101 27.69 9.84 -1.73
CA GLN A 101 28.88 10.06 -0.93
C GLN A 101 28.86 9.23 0.36
N TRP A 102 27.71 9.13 1.03
CA TRP A 102 27.57 8.39 2.30
C TRP A 102 27.64 6.88 2.13
N ILE A 103 27.24 6.34 0.95
CA ILE A 103 27.35 4.94 0.60
C ILE A 103 28.66 4.58 -0.13
N ALA A 104 29.50 5.54 -0.46
CA ALA A 104 30.72 5.37 -1.25
C ALA A 104 31.68 4.25 -0.79
N PRO A 105 31.75 3.88 0.54
CA PRO A 105 32.59 2.76 0.97
C PRO A 105 32.24 1.42 0.30
N THR A 106 31.03 1.26 -0.25
CA THR A 106 30.55 0.02 -0.86
C THR A 106 31.09 -0.20 -2.28
N LYS A 107 31.65 0.80 -2.96
CA LYS A 107 32.11 0.78 -4.37
C LYS A 107 31.04 0.36 -5.38
N ASP A 108 29.79 0.48 -5.02
CA ASP A 108 28.68 -0.14 -5.72
C ASP A 108 27.88 0.83 -6.60
N ILE A 109 26.76 0.34 -7.09
CA ILE A 109 25.85 1.04 -8.00
C ILE A 109 25.41 2.35 -7.37
N LYS A 110 25.56 3.46 -8.11
CA LYS A 110 25.09 4.79 -7.68
C LYS A 110 23.57 4.86 -7.70
N VAL A 111 23.00 5.31 -6.59
CA VAL A 111 21.59 5.71 -6.53
C VAL A 111 21.34 6.84 -7.54
N ARG A 112 20.27 6.74 -8.31
CA ARG A 112 19.92 7.68 -9.39
C ARG A 112 18.70 8.53 -9.09
N THR A 113 17.84 8.06 -8.18
CA THR A 113 16.60 8.75 -7.84
C THR A 113 16.22 8.51 -6.38
N LEU A 114 15.53 9.50 -5.80
CA LEU A 114 14.95 9.42 -4.44
C LEU A 114 13.42 9.28 -4.46
N TYR A 115 12.78 9.13 -5.60
CA TYR A 115 11.33 8.98 -5.69
C TYR A 115 10.76 7.84 -4.84
N TYR A 116 11.52 6.77 -4.66
CA TYR A 116 11.11 5.58 -3.92
C TYR A 116 11.82 5.47 -2.56
N ALA A 117 12.35 6.58 -2.07
CA ALA A 117 12.97 6.59 -0.75
C ALA A 117 11.92 6.42 0.35
N GLU A 118 12.23 5.63 1.36
CA GLU A 118 11.33 5.31 2.46
C GLU A 118 11.91 5.78 3.80
N PHE A 119 11.04 6.17 4.73
CA PHE A 119 11.38 6.59 6.09
C PHE A 119 10.75 5.62 7.09
N PRO A 120 11.33 4.43 7.31
CA PRO A 120 10.70 3.36 8.09
C PRO A 120 10.59 3.67 9.58
N PHE A 121 11.33 4.65 10.09
CA PHE A 121 11.38 4.97 11.51
C PHE A 121 10.93 6.41 11.76
N ALA A 122 9.91 6.58 12.59
CA ALA A 122 9.37 7.89 12.94
C ALA A 122 10.35 8.77 13.74
N ASP A 123 11.20 8.15 14.56
CA ASP A 123 12.10 8.79 15.53
C ASP A 123 13.57 8.76 15.12
N LYS A 124 13.93 8.14 14.01
CA LYS A 124 15.32 8.02 13.53
C LYS A 124 15.50 8.74 12.20
N SER A 125 16.68 9.29 12.01
CA SER A 125 17.10 9.94 10.75
C SER A 125 17.55 8.91 9.70
N ILE A 126 16.78 7.85 9.55
CA ILE A 126 17.08 6.77 8.61
C ILE A 126 16.22 6.93 7.36
N VAL A 127 16.89 6.87 6.23
CA VAL A 127 16.26 6.73 4.90
C VAL A 127 16.70 5.42 4.27
N VAL A 128 15.78 4.73 3.62
CA VAL A 128 16.05 3.54 2.81
C VAL A 128 15.96 3.95 1.35
N VAL A 129 16.98 3.63 0.59
CA VAL A 129 17.05 3.89 -0.85
C VAL A 129 17.48 2.63 -1.59
N SER A 130 16.87 2.36 -2.73
CA SER A 130 17.18 1.18 -3.55
C SER A 130 17.61 1.58 -4.95
N GLN A 131 18.53 0.80 -5.52
CA GLN A 131 18.96 0.94 -6.90
C GLN A 131 19.29 -0.44 -7.47
N GLY A 132 18.52 -0.87 -8.47
CA GLY A 132 18.60 -2.22 -9.00
C GLY A 132 18.27 -3.26 -7.91
N ASN A 133 19.15 -4.23 -7.71
CA ASN A 133 19.02 -5.27 -6.70
C ASN A 133 19.58 -4.91 -5.31
N LYS A 134 20.06 -3.66 -5.13
CA LYS A 134 20.67 -3.21 -3.86
C LYS A 134 19.80 -2.23 -3.12
N THR A 135 19.73 -2.44 -1.81
CA THR A 135 19.05 -1.54 -0.88
C THR A 135 20.04 -1.07 0.17
N TYR A 136 20.00 0.23 0.45
CA TYR A 136 20.88 0.90 1.41
C TYR A 136 20.04 1.57 2.48
N MET A 137 20.40 1.36 3.73
CA MET A 137 19.88 2.08 4.89
C MET A 137 20.90 3.11 5.34
N VAL A 138 20.54 4.39 5.28
CA VAL A 138 21.44 5.53 5.48
C VAL A 138 20.93 6.42 6.60
N ASP A 139 21.77 6.76 7.55
CA ASP A 139 21.51 7.82 8.54
C ASP A 139 21.90 9.17 7.94
N PHE A 140 20.89 9.92 7.46
CA PHE A 140 21.12 11.19 6.76
C PHE A 140 21.52 12.36 7.67
N LYS A 141 21.41 12.23 9.00
CA LYS A 141 21.97 13.21 9.95
C LYS A 141 23.40 12.89 10.35
N LYS A 142 23.74 11.60 10.45
CA LYS A 142 25.11 11.16 10.72
C LYS A 142 25.97 11.06 9.47
N HIS A 143 25.34 11.20 8.28
CA HIS A 143 25.99 11.10 6.98
C HIS A 143 26.70 9.73 6.80
N ALA A 144 26.06 8.65 7.19
CA ALA A 144 26.67 7.33 7.24
C ALA A 144 25.76 6.23 6.76
N LEU A 145 26.34 5.26 6.04
CA LEU A 145 25.70 3.98 5.76
C LEU A 145 25.51 3.20 7.05
N VAL A 146 24.30 2.74 7.32
CA VAL A 146 23.96 1.90 8.48
C VAL A 146 24.05 0.43 8.11
N SER A 147 23.41 0.05 7.01
CA SER A 147 23.44 -1.33 6.47
C SER A 147 23.07 -1.32 5.00
N SER A 148 23.37 -2.42 4.33
CA SER A 148 22.88 -2.67 2.97
C SER A 148 22.66 -4.15 2.77
N PHE A 149 21.79 -4.49 1.82
CA PHE A 149 21.66 -5.85 1.32
C PHE A 149 21.54 -5.84 -0.20
N GLU A 150 21.84 -6.98 -0.79
CA GLU A 150 21.78 -7.19 -2.24
C GLU A 150 21.07 -8.51 -2.52
N LEU A 151 20.07 -8.44 -3.40
CA LEU A 151 19.44 -9.64 -3.96
C LEU A 151 20.33 -10.22 -5.04
N LYS A 152 20.51 -11.53 -5.01
CA LYS A 152 21.27 -12.26 -6.04
C LYS A 152 20.39 -12.49 -7.26
N ASP A 153 21.01 -12.87 -8.36
CA ASP A 153 20.29 -13.23 -9.58
C ASP A 153 19.26 -14.34 -9.32
N GLY A 154 18.05 -14.13 -9.81
CA GLY A 154 16.91 -15.02 -9.60
C GLY A 154 16.20 -14.84 -8.24
N GLU A 155 16.68 -13.96 -7.35
CA GLU A 155 16.01 -13.63 -6.11
C GLU A 155 15.06 -12.44 -6.33
N ASN A 156 13.78 -12.60 -5.96
CA ASN A 156 12.75 -11.58 -6.10
C ASN A 156 12.28 -11.16 -4.70
N LEU A 157 12.56 -9.91 -4.32
CA LEU A 157 12.14 -9.36 -3.03
C LEU A 157 10.61 -9.36 -2.93
N LEU A 158 10.09 -9.87 -1.81
CA LEU A 158 8.68 -9.79 -1.47
C LEU A 158 8.43 -8.64 -0.46
N GLU A 159 9.12 -8.69 0.66
CA GLU A 159 8.89 -7.72 1.73
C GLU A 159 10.07 -7.67 2.71
N THR A 160 10.41 -6.47 3.20
CA THR A 160 11.33 -6.27 4.32
C THR A 160 10.53 -6.00 5.58
N ASN A 161 10.97 -6.51 6.75
CA ASN A 161 10.29 -6.22 8.01
C ASN A 161 10.43 -4.73 8.40
N ALA A 162 9.50 -4.24 9.25
CA ALA A 162 9.49 -2.83 9.65
C ALA A 162 10.79 -2.37 10.35
N GLN A 163 11.52 -3.29 10.98
CA GLN A 163 12.82 -3.02 11.63
C GLN A 163 13.98 -2.96 10.64
N GLN A 164 13.75 -3.27 9.35
CA GLN A 164 14.79 -3.35 8.31
C GLN A 164 15.92 -4.34 8.68
N THR A 165 15.58 -5.41 9.38
CA THR A 165 16.55 -6.42 9.88
C THR A 165 16.43 -7.77 9.21
N ALA A 166 15.36 -8.02 8.49
CA ALA A 166 15.12 -9.24 7.72
C ALA A 166 14.25 -8.95 6.50
N TYR A 167 14.40 -9.75 5.47
CA TYR A 167 13.57 -9.66 4.27
C TYR A 167 13.18 -11.05 3.77
N ALA A 168 12.00 -11.13 3.18
CA ALA A 168 11.48 -12.30 2.51
C ALA A 168 11.66 -12.16 1.00
N PHE A 169 12.02 -13.22 0.32
CA PHE A 169 12.20 -13.24 -1.12
C PHE A 169 11.84 -14.62 -1.72
N LEU A 170 11.56 -14.62 -3.01
CA LEU A 170 11.38 -15.83 -3.80
C LEU A 170 12.63 -16.13 -4.60
N LYS A 171 12.93 -17.41 -4.71
CA LYS A 171 13.91 -17.96 -5.65
C LYS A 171 13.42 -19.33 -6.12
N ASP A 172 13.42 -19.55 -7.44
CA ASP A 172 12.94 -20.80 -8.05
C ASP A 172 11.57 -21.24 -7.49
N ASN A 173 10.62 -20.29 -7.40
CA ASN A 173 9.28 -20.42 -6.81
C ASN A 173 9.23 -20.76 -5.31
N ASN A 174 10.36 -20.86 -4.63
CA ASN A 174 10.42 -21.15 -3.22
C ASN A 174 10.62 -19.90 -2.37
N LEU A 175 10.03 -19.92 -1.17
CA LEU A 175 10.09 -18.84 -0.21
C LEU A 175 11.34 -18.95 0.67
N PHE A 176 12.04 -17.85 0.82
CA PHE A 176 13.22 -17.69 1.67
C PHE A 176 13.07 -16.48 2.59
N VAL A 177 13.77 -16.53 3.70
CA VAL A 177 13.99 -15.38 4.60
C VAL A 177 15.48 -15.18 4.80
N CYS A 178 15.95 -13.94 4.68
CA CYS A 178 17.30 -13.54 5.03
C CYS A 178 17.27 -12.58 6.21
N ASN A 179 18.11 -12.80 7.22
CA ASN A 179 18.23 -11.94 8.40
C ASN A 179 19.36 -10.91 8.25
N HIS A 180 19.47 -10.00 9.23
CA HIS A 180 20.51 -8.94 9.27
C HIS A 180 21.95 -9.46 9.27
N LYS A 181 22.17 -10.74 9.59
CA LYS A 181 23.49 -11.40 9.53
C LYS A 181 23.76 -12.05 8.17
N GLN A 182 22.90 -11.78 7.16
CA GLN A 182 22.93 -12.40 5.85
C GLN A 182 22.79 -13.95 5.89
N GLN A 183 22.12 -14.45 6.94
CA GLN A 183 21.79 -15.86 7.03
C GLN A 183 20.45 -16.10 6.37
N THR A 184 20.48 -16.92 5.33
CA THR A 184 19.30 -17.26 4.55
C THR A 184 18.75 -18.61 4.98
N VAL A 185 17.43 -18.65 5.17
CA VAL A 185 16.68 -19.88 5.48
C VAL A 185 15.64 -20.10 4.38
N GLN A 186 15.63 -21.30 3.83
CA GLN A 186 14.60 -21.75 2.89
C GLN A 186 13.39 -22.25 3.65
N LEU A 187 12.20 -21.68 3.37
CA LEU A 187 10.95 -22.00 4.05
C LEU A 187 10.09 -23.03 3.30
N SER A 188 10.29 -23.17 1.99
CA SER A 188 9.57 -24.14 1.15
C SER A 188 10.50 -24.83 0.16
N THR A 189 10.13 -26.03 -0.28
CA THR A 189 10.92 -26.86 -1.20
C THR A 189 10.10 -27.42 -2.36
N ASP A 190 8.79 -27.23 -2.37
CA ASP A 190 7.82 -27.72 -3.35
C ASP A 190 7.20 -26.59 -4.19
N GLY A 191 7.80 -25.39 -4.13
CA GLY A 191 7.38 -24.25 -4.92
C GLY A 191 7.45 -24.51 -6.42
N SER A 192 6.37 -24.22 -7.13
CA SER A 192 6.20 -24.46 -8.56
C SER A 192 5.14 -23.52 -9.13
N ARG A 193 4.77 -23.69 -10.41
CA ARG A 193 3.59 -23.04 -10.98
C ARG A 193 2.30 -23.42 -10.25
N GLU A 194 2.22 -24.66 -9.79
CA GLU A 194 1.04 -25.21 -9.11
C GLU A 194 1.02 -24.91 -7.61
N VAL A 195 2.18 -24.77 -6.98
CA VAL A 195 2.30 -24.51 -5.55
C VAL A 195 3.02 -23.18 -5.32
N VAL A 196 2.27 -22.17 -4.94
CA VAL A 196 2.73 -20.79 -4.82
C VAL A 196 2.92 -20.41 -3.37
N TYR A 197 4.04 -19.75 -3.07
CA TYR A 197 4.38 -19.27 -1.74
C TYR A 197 4.58 -17.77 -1.70
N GLY A 198 4.14 -17.13 -0.61
CA GLY A 198 4.45 -15.74 -0.28
C GLY A 198 3.94 -14.69 -1.27
N GLN A 199 3.10 -15.08 -2.21
CA GLN A 199 2.50 -14.18 -3.20
C GLN A 199 1.02 -13.97 -2.90
N ALA A 200 0.40 -12.96 -3.51
CA ALA A 200 -1.03 -12.74 -3.44
C ALA A 200 -1.78 -13.99 -3.95
N VAL A 201 -2.91 -14.27 -3.34
CA VAL A 201 -3.74 -15.44 -3.62
C VAL A 201 -5.14 -15.02 -4.03
N HIS A 202 -5.99 -15.97 -4.39
CA HIS A 202 -7.40 -15.71 -4.74
C HIS A 202 -7.58 -14.65 -5.83
N ARG A 203 -6.62 -14.55 -6.78
CA ARG A 203 -6.66 -13.60 -7.91
C ARG A 203 -6.69 -12.14 -7.46
N ASP A 204 -6.06 -11.82 -6.33
CA ASP A 204 -5.99 -10.48 -5.74
C ASP A 204 -7.38 -9.92 -5.33
N GLU A 205 -8.38 -10.78 -5.20
CA GLU A 205 -9.70 -10.39 -4.71
C GLU A 205 -9.69 -10.10 -3.20
N PHE A 206 -10.76 -9.52 -2.70
CA PHE A 206 -10.97 -9.21 -1.26
C PHE A 206 -9.87 -8.34 -0.63
N GLY A 207 -9.27 -7.42 -1.41
CA GLY A 207 -8.21 -6.53 -0.96
C GLY A 207 -6.86 -7.21 -0.74
N ILE A 208 -6.68 -8.43 -1.23
CA ILE A 208 -5.39 -9.13 -1.18
C ILE A 208 -4.46 -8.50 -2.22
N SER A 209 -3.31 -7.98 -1.78
CA SER A 209 -2.29 -7.37 -2.65
C SER A 209 -0.90 -7.96 -2.46
N LYS A 210 -0.73 -8.83 -1.46
CA LYS A 210 0.55 -9.47 -1.12
C LYS A 210 0.33 -10.81 -0.41
N GLY A 211 1.40 -11.58 -0.28
CA GLY A 211 1.33 -12.91 0.37
C GLY A 211 2.26 -13.10 1.54
N THR A 212 2.95 -12.05 1.99
CA THR A 212 3.83 -12.04 3.17
C THR A 212 3.38 -10.96 4.16
N PHE A 213 3.48 -11.25 5.46
CA PHE A 213 3.01 -10.36 6.52
C PHE A 213 3.94 -10.48 7.73
N TRP A 214 4.83 -9.50 7.90
CA TRP A 214 5.72 -9.45 9.03
C TRP A 214 4.99 -9.10 10.33
N SER A 215 5.35 -9.75 11.42
CA SER A 215 4.87 -9.37 12.76
C SER A 215 5.40 -7.99 13.18
N PRO A 216 4.69 -7.24 14.03
CA PRO A 216 5.13 -5.92 14.51
C PRO A 216 6.51 -5.92 15.15
N ASP A 217 6.90 -7.00 15.84
CA ASP A 217 8.24 -7.17 16.43
C ASP A 217 9.32 -7.59 15.41
N GLY A 218 8.93 -7.90 14.16
CA GLY A 218 9.82 -8.30 13.08
C GLY A 218 10.42 -9.70 13.21
N ASN A 219 9.99 -10.49 14.20
CA ASN A 219 10.56 -11.82 14.47
C ASN A 219 9.77 -12.97 13.85
N LYS A 220 8.58 -12.70 13.29
CA LYS A 220 7.78 -13.72 12.64
C LYS A 220 7.29 -13.25 11.28
N LEU A 221 7.15 -14.19 10.36
CA LEU A 221 6.59 -13.97 9.03
C LEU A 221 5.39 -14.88 8.82
N ALA A 222 4.20 -14.31 8.69
CA ALA A 222 3.06 -15.04 8.16
C ALA A 222 3.11 -14.98 6.63
N PHE A 223 2.71 -16.08 5.97
CA PHE A 223 2.75 -16.16 4.51
C PHE A 223 1.66 -17.09 3.97
N TYR A 224 1.20 -16.79 2.78
CA TYR A 224 0.31 -17.68 2.03
C TYR A 224 1.08 -18.83 1.38
N ARG A 225 0.47 -20.02 1.40
CA ARG A 225 0.74 -21.14 0.51
C ARG A 225 -0.55 -21.44 -0.24
N MET A 226 -0.49 -21.39 -1.54
CA MET A 226 -1.61 -21.70 -2.42
C MET A 226 -1.28 -22.93 -3.26
N ASP A 227 -2.12 -23.96 -3.17
CA ASP A 227 -2.12 -25.08 -4.09
C ASP A 227 -3.20 -24.86 -5.14
N GLN A 228 -2.79 -24.76 -6.39
CA GLN A 228 -3.67 -24.59 -7.54
C GLN A 228 -3.50 -25.72 -8.57
N SER A 229 -2.93 -26.86 -8.16
CA SER A 229 -2.73 -28.01 -9.04
C SER A 229 -4.02 -28.54 -9.63
N MET A 230 -5.12 -28.44 -8.86
CA MET A 230 -6.46 -28.87 -9.26
C MET A 230 -7.22 -27.83 -10.10
N VAL A 231 -6.70 -26.63 -10.25
CA VAL A 231 -7.36 -25.54 -10.98
C VAL A 231 -7.12 -25.72 -12.48
N THR A 232 -8.18 -25.56 -13.27
CA THR A 232 -8.12 -25.65 -14.73
C THR A 232 -7.27 -24.52 -15.33
N ASP A 233 -6.51 -24.86 -16.34
CA ASP A 233 -5.78 -23.87 -17.16
C ASP A 233 -6.75 -23.10 -18.05
N TYR A 234 -6.79 -21.78 -17.88
CA TYR A 234 -7.46 -20.89 -18.78
C TYR A 234 -6.54 -20.57 -19.97
N PRO A 235 -6.97 -20.77 -21.22
CA PRO A 235 -6.12 -20.58 -22.39
C PRO A 235 -5.84 -19.10 -22.62
N GLN A 236 -4.60 -18.71 -22.44
CA GLN A 236 -4.09 -17.37 -22.79
C GLN A 236 -2.92 -17.50 -23.74
N VAL A 237 -2.67 -16.45 -24.47
CA VAL A 237 -1.51 -16.31 -25.35
C VAL A 237 -0.71 -15.08 -24.91
N ASP A 238 0.59 -15.24 -24.91
CA ASP A 238 1.53 -14.14 -24.74
C ASP A 238 2.05 -13.72 -26.11
N ILE A 239 2.01 -12.41 -26.37
CA ILE A 239 2.55 -11.81 -27.58
C ILE A 239 3.76 -10.99 -27.13
N PRO A 240 5.00 -11.37 -27.50
CA PRO A 240 6.19 -10.62 -27.10
C PRO A 240 6.08 -9.16 -27.51
N GLU A 241 6.44 -8.25 -26.59
CA GLU A 241 6.54 -6.83 -26.91
C GLU A 241 7.60 -6.64 -28.01
N ILE A 242 7.23 -5.90 -29.03
CA ILE A 242 8.19 -5.48 -30.06
C ILE A 242 9.03 -4.38 -29.43
N GLY A 243 10.28 -4.66 -29.11
CA GLY A 243 11.23 -3.67 -28.64
C GLY A 243 11.42 -2.56 -29.68
N PHE A 244 11.75 -1.36 -29.21
CA PHE A 244 12.04 -0.23 -30.10
C PHE A 244 13.40 -0.32 -30.80
N ASP A 245 14.18 -1.37 -30.53
CA ASP A 245 15.45 -1.59 -31.20
C ASP A 245 15.23 -2.32 -32.55
N PRO A 246 15.43 -1.65 -33.69
CA PRO A 246 15.23 -2.26 -35.00
C PRO A 246 16.23 -3.36 -35.33
N GLU A 247 17.32 -3.51 -34.55
CA GLU A 247 18.31 -4.59 -34.73
C GLU A 247 17.95 -5.85 -33.92
N GLU A 248 17.09 -5.77 -32.93
CA GLU A 248 16.58 -6.93 -32.20
C GLU A 248 15.52 -7.66 -33.04
N LYS A 249 15.83 -8.86 -33.44
CA LYS A 249 14.88 -9.78 -34.11
C LYS A 249 13.90 -10.34 -33.07
N HIS A 250 12.88 -9.57 -32.73
CA HIS A 250 11.81 -10.07 -31.88
C HIS A 250 10.90 -11.00 -32.66
N SER A 251 10.58 -12.14 -32.04
CA SER A 251 9.54 -13.02 -32.56
C SER A 251 8.18 -12.38 -32.25
N CYS A 252 7.42 -12.03 -33.29
CA CYS A 252 6.01 -11.61 -33.13
C CYS A 252 5.06 -12.82 -33.03
N ILE A 253 5.60 -14.03 -32.85
CA ILE A 253 4.80 -15.25 -32.77
C ILE A 253 4.21 -15.37 -31.37
N ALA A 254 2.88 -15.42 -31.30
CA ALA A 254 2.18 -15.68 -30.06
C ALA A 254 2.53 -17.08 -29.53
N THR A 255 2.76 -17.19 -28.24
CA THR A 255 3.00 -18.44 -27.54
C THR A 255 1.88 -18.71 -26.54
N LEU A 256 1.62 -19.98 -26.24
CA LEU A 256 0.66 -20.34 -25.20
C LEU A 256 1.22 -19.94 -23.82
N ALA A 257 0.41 -19.21 -23.08
CA ALA A 257 0.70 -18.78 -21.71
C ALA A 257 -0.53 -19.05 -20.80
N PRO A 258 -0.95 -20.31 -20.62
CA PRO A 258 -2.16 -20.64 -19.89
C PRO A 258 -2.02 -20.20 -18.43
N ASP A 259 -3.10 -19.63 -17.89
CA ASP A 259 -3.19 -19.17 -16.50
C ASP A 259 -4.12 -20.07 -15.68
N LYS A 260 -3.78 -20.31 -14.41
CA LYS A 260 -4.64 -21.04 -13.47
C LYS A 260 -5.80 -20.14 -13.05
N TYR A 261 -6.98 -20.38 -13.61
CA TYR A 261 -8.15 -19.55 -13.34
C TYR A 261 -9.33 -20.41 -12.89
N PRO A 262 -9.79 -20.27 -11.63
CA PRO A 262 -10.94 -21.01 -11.12
C PRO A 262 -12.24 -20.42 -11.66
N MET A 263 -12.68 -20.88 -12.82
CA MET A 263 -13.92 -20.45 -13.45
C MET A 263 -15.11 -20.64 -12.49
N ALA A 264 -16.18 -19.85 -12.71
CA ALA A 264 -17.39 -19.98 -11.90
C ALA A 264 -17.99 -21.38 -11.98
N GLY A 265 -18.20 -21.99 -10.80
CA GLY A 265 -18.68 -23.35 -10.69
C GLY A 265 -17.61 -24.45 -10.78
N GLU A 266 -16.36 -24.09 -11.14
CA GLU A 266 -15.24 -25.01 -11.22
C GLU A 266 -14.43 -25.05 -9.91
N THR A 267 -13.52 -26.03 -9.83
CA THR A 267 -12.66 -26.21 -8.66
C THR A 267 -11.74 -25.02 -8.44
N SER A 268 -11.71 -24.51 -7.21
CA SER A 268 -10.84 -23.42 -6.80
C SER A 268 -9.54 -23.92 -6.21
N HIS A 269 -8.54 -23.03 -6.16
CA HIS A 269 -7.30 -23.27 -5.44
C HIS A 269 -7.52 -23.35 -3.93
N GLN A 270 -6.61 -24.04 -3.24
CA GLN A 270 -6.63 -24.26 -1.81
C GLN A 270 -5.51 -23.46 -1.15
N VAL A 271 -5.87 -22.57 -0.23
CA VAL A 271 -4.92 -21.68 0.44
C VAL A 271 -4.77 -22.09 1.91
N THR A 272 -3.54 -22.03 2.39
CA THR A 272 -3.19 -22.15 3.80
C THR A 272 -2.28 -21.01 4.22
N VAL A 273 -2.24 -20.69 5.52
CA VAL A 273 -1.37 -19.64 6.08
C VAL A 273 -0.34 -20.29 6.98
N GLY A 274 0.94 -20.11 6.64
CA GLY A 274 2.07 -20.50 7.47
C GLY A 274 2.58 -19.32 8.29
N VAL A 275 3.18 -19.60 9.44
CA VAL A 275 3.89 -18.64 10.30
C VAL A 275 5.28 -19.19 10.57
N TYR A 276 6.30 -18.50 10.09
CA TYR A 276 7.69 -18.80 10.39
C TYR A 276 8.19 -17.91 11.53
N ASP A 277 8.84 -18.48 12.51
CA ASP A 277 9.48 -17.76 13.63
C ASP A 277 10.99 -17.77 13.45
N LEU A 278 11.59 -16.59 13.25
CA LEU A 278 13.02 -16.40 13.02
C LEU A 278 13.85 -16.80 14.26
N THR A 279 13.27 -16.71 15.46
CA THR A 279 13.96 -16.99 16.72
C THR A 279 14.13 -18.48 16.93
N THR A 280 13.09 -19.25 16.62
CA THR A 280 13.05 -20.70 16.82
C THR A 280 13.42 -21.49 15.58
N GLY A 281 13.36 -20.86 14.40
CA GLY A 281 13.56 -21.51 13.10
C GLY A 281 12.41 -22.46 12.70
N LYS A 282 11.24 -22.34 13.32
CA LYS A 282 10.10 -23.25 13.10
C LYS A 282 9.01 -22.57 12.29
N THR A 283 8.37 -23.36 11.43
CA THR A 283 7.14 -22.99 10.73
C THR A 283 5.96 -23.73 11.32
N VAL A 284 4.87 -23.03 11.59
CA VAL A 284 3.56 -23.60 11.99
C VAL A 284 2.52 -23.16 10.98
N TYR A 285 1.61 -24.05 10.59
CA TYR A 285 0.46 -23.66 9.76
C TYR A 285 -0.77 -23.43 10.64
N LEU A 286 -1.56 -22.38 10.30
CA LEU A 286 -2.81 -22.09 10.98
C LEU A 286 -3.82 -23.21 10.73
N LYS A 287 -4.44 -23.72 11.81
CA LYS A 287 -5.36 -24.84 11.76
C LYS A 287 -6.79 -24.35 11.47
N ALA A 288 -6.97 -23.75 10.29
CA ALA A 288 -8.24 -23.22 9.84
C ALA A 288 -9.24 -24.30 9.34
N GLY A 289 -8.81 -25.56 9.27
CA GLY A 289 -9.60 -26.67 8.74
C GLY A 289 -9.41 -26.87 7.25
N ASP A 290 -10.37 -27.49 6.59
CA ASP A 290 -10.35 -27.80 5.17
C ASP A 290 -10.36 -26.49 4.34
N PRO A 291 -9.35 -26.23 3.48
CA PRO A 291 -9.27 -25.04 2.65
C PRO A 291 -10.17 -25.09 1.40
N THR A 292 -10.84 -26.20 1.13
CA THR A 292 -11.71 -26.38 -0.04
C THR A 292 -12.88 -25.40 0.01
N ASP A 293 -13.15 -24.72 -1.09
CA ASP A 293 -14.25 -23.76 -1.25
C ASP A 293 -14.30 -22.66 -0.18
N ARG A 294 -13.12 -22.15 0.17
CA ARG A 294 -12.93 -21.07 1.14
C ARG A 294 -11.87 -20.09 0.68
N TYR A 295 -12.00 -18.86 1.16
CA TYR A 295 -11.02 -17.80 1.00
C TYR A 295 -10.49 -17.38 2.37
N PHE A 296 -9.16 -17.22 2.46
CA PHE A 296 -8.46 -16.71 3.63
C PHE A 296 -7.85 -15.35 3.28
N THR A 297 -8.43 -14.29 3.82
CA THR A 297 -8.14 -12.93 3.37
C THR A 297 -7.69 -12.02 4.52
N ASN A 298 -7.07 -10.90 4.17
CA ASN A 298 -6.81 -9.79 5.09
C ASN A 298 -6.09 -10.19 6.37
N VAL A 299 -4.97 -10.91 6.21
CA VAL A 299 -4.12 -11.34 7.31
C VAL A 299 -3.56 -10.13 8.06
N ALA A 300 -3.73 -10.12 9.39
CA ALA A 300 -3.24 -9.07 10.27
C ALA A 300 -2.63 -9.66 11.54
N TRP A 301 -1.67 -8.95 12.13
CA TRP A 301 -1.03 -9.31 13.38
C TRP A 301 -1.57 -8.53 14.56
N SER A 302 -1.65 -9.18 15.74
CA SER A 302 -1.78 -8.43 17.00
C SER A 302 -0.56 -7.57 17.26
N PRO A 303 -0.70 -6.43 17.98
CA PRO A 303 0.43 -5.56 18.33
C PRO A 303 1.53 -6.27 19.12
N ASP A 304 1.20 -7.30 19.89
CA ASP A 304 2.14 -8.12 20.66
C ASP A 304 2.77 -9.27 19.88
N SER A 305 2.49 -9.39 18.57
CA SER A 305 3.04 -10.41 17.67
C SER A 305 2.74 -11.87 18.07
N LYS A 306 1.67 -12.11 18.85
CA LYS A 306 1.31 -13.45 19.31
C LYS A 306 0.12 -14.07 18.59
N THR A 307 -0.69 -13.23 17.95
CA THR A 307 -1.94 -13.65 17.31
C THR A 307 -1.97 -13.20 15.86
N VAL A 308 -2.38 -14.09 14.99
CA VAL A 308 -2.71 -13.79 13.59
C VAL A 308 -4.23 -13.78 13.45
N TYR A 309 -4.75 -12.75 12.83
CA TYR A 309 -6.16 -12.59 12.47
C TYR A 309 -6.31 -12.72 10.97
N MET A 310 -7.39 -13.35 10.53
CA MET A 310 -7.77 -13.36 9.13
C MET A 310 -9.29 -13.48 8.98
N PHE A 311 -9.79 -12.99 7.86
CA PHE A 311 -11.17 -13.29 7.47
C PHE A 311 -11.22 -14.62 6.73
N GLU A 312 -12.19 -15.44 7.10
CA GLU A 312 -12.54 -16.70 6.47
C GLU A 312 -13.88 -16.52 5.76
N LEU A 313 -13.84 -16.50 4.44
CA LEU A 313 -15.02 -16.31 3.59
C LEU A 313 -15.34 -17.64 2.89
N ASN A 314 -16.60 -18.01 2.82
CA ASN A 314 -17.03 -19.21 2.07
C ASN A 314 -17.02 -18.96 0.54
N ARG A 315 -16.99 -20.01 -0.27
CA ARG A 315 -16.97 -19.91 -1.74
C ARG A 315 -18.19 -19.18 -2.32
N LYS A 316 -19.35 -19.23 -1.66
CA LYS A 316 -20.54 -18.46 -2.05
C LYS A 316 -20.42 -16.99 -1.74
N GLN A 317 -19.36 -16.56 -1.02
CA GLN A 317 -19.10 -15.18 -0.65
C GLN A 317 -20.25 -14.54 0.14
N ASN A 318 -20.91 -15.30 1.00
CA ASN A 318 -22.05 -14.82 1.78
C ASN A 318 -22.01 -15.16 3.27
N ASP A 319 -20.93 -15.80 3.74
CA ASP A 319 -20.65 -16.08 5.16
C ASP A 319 -19.17 -15.80 5.42
N CYS A 320 -18.88 -14.71 6.10
CA CYS A 320 -17.55 -14.24 6.44
C CYS A 320 -17.34 -14.25 7.96
N ARG A 321 -16.19 -14.73 8.41
CA ARG A 321 -15.83 -14.79 9.84
C ARG A 321 -14.47 -14.18 10.08
N LEU A 322 -14.35 -13.35 11.09
CA LEU A 322 -13.06 -12.88 11.60
C LEU A 322 -12.58 -13.84 12.68
N VAL A 323 -11.46 -14.48 12.45
CA VAL A 323 -10.92 -15.52 13.33
C VAL A 323 -9.50 -15.20 13.76
N ALA A 324 -9.21 -15.46 15.04
CA ALA A 324 -7.89 -15.29 15.64
C ALA A 324 -7.20 -16.65 15.83
N TYR A 325 -5.89 -16.66 15.55
CA TYR A 325 -5.04 -17.85 15.64
C TYR A 325 -3.80 -17.58 16.48
N SER A 326 -3.38 -18.52 17.30
CA SER A 326 -2.09 -18.47 17.97
C SER A 326 -0.96 -18.58 16.94
N ALA A 327 -0.08 -17.61 16.89
CA ALA A 327 1.10 -17.62 16.03
C ALA A 327 2.11 -18.71 16.41
N GLU A 328 2.09 -19.18 17.65
CA GLU A 328 3.01 -20.20 18.16
C GLU A 328 2.53 -21.62 17.82
N THR A 329 1.22 -21.89 17.95
CA THR A 329 0.66 -23.26 17.83
C THR A 329 -0.17 -23.47 16.57
N GLY A 330 -0.54 -22.40 15.88
CA GLY A 330 -1.47 -22.41 14.77
C GLY A 330 -2.92 -22.69 15.16
N ASN A 331 -3.22 -22.89 16.45
CA ASN A 331 -4.57 -23.20 16.89
C ASN A 331 -5.50 -21.98 16.77
N LYS A 332 -6.73 -22.22 16.35
CA LYS A 332 -7.83 -21.26 16.48
C LYS A 332 -8.04 -20.94 17.96
N THR A 333 -8.09 -19.64 18.28
CA THR A 333 -8.31 -19.16 19.64
C THR A 333 -9.73 -18.68 19.86
N VAL A 334 -10.21 -17.81 18.97
CA VAL A 334 -11.55 -17.23 19.07
C VAL A 334 -12.07 -16.81 17.69
N GLU A 335 -13.37 -16.88 17.49
CA GLU A 335 -14.10 -16.22 16.43
C GLU A 335 -14.68 -14.92 16.99
N LEU A 336 -14.25 -13.79 16.41
CA LEU A 336 -14.55 -12.46 16.94
C LEU A 336 -15.80 -11.85 16.32
N TYR A 337 -16.05 -12.17 15.06
CA TYR A 337 -17.12 -11.57 14.28
C TYR A 337 -17.57 -12.53 13.19
N ARG A 338 -18.84 -12.47 12.84
CA ARG A 338 -19.42 -13.17 11.70
C ARG A 338 -20.41 -12.26 11.01
N GLU A 339 -20.30 -12.21 9.69
CA GLU A 339 -21.20 -11.48 8.80
C GLU A 339 -21.79 -12.44 7.78
N THR A 340 -23.09 -12.34 7.59
CA THR A 340 -23.80 -13.12 6.58
C THR A 340 -24.78 -12.22 5.85
N ASP A 341 -24.88 -12.37 4.55
CA ASP A 341 -25.84 -11.67 3.71
C ASP A 341 -26.45 -12.62 2.68
N GLU A 342 -27.66 -12.35 2.21
CA GLU A 342 -28.32 -13.18 1.19
C GLU A 342 -27.66 -13.06 -0.17
N LYS A 343 -26.98 -11.93 -0.46
CA LYS A 343 -26.32 -11.62 -1.72
C LYS A 343 -24.83 -11.93 -1.65
N TYR A 344 -24.06 -11.06 -0.94
CA TYR A 344 -22.62 -11.22 -0.81
C TYR A 344 -22.05 -10.44 0.38
N VAL A 345 -20.87 -10.83 0.82
CA VAL A 345 -20.02 -10.15 1.82
C VAL A 345 -18.63 -10.00 1.23
N GLU A 346 -18.07 -8.78 1.27
CA GLU A 346 -16.75 -8.45 0.74
C GLU A 346 -15.81 -7.89 1.81
N PRO A 347 -14.97 -8.70 2.44
CA PRO A 347 -13.95 -8.22 3.38
C PRO A 347 -12.76 -7.60 2.61
N LEU A 348 -12.79 -6.29 2.34
CA LEU A 348 -11.79 -5.60 1.51
C LEU A 348 -10.58 -5.10 2.29
N HIS A 349 -10.65 -5.02 3.61
CA HIS A 349 -9.60 -4.41 4.43
C HIS A 349 -9.24 -5.28 5.64
N PRO A 350 -7.95 -5.35 6.00
CA PRO A 350 -7.55 -6.00 7.25
C PRO A 350 -8.06 -5.20 8.45
N ILE A 351 -8.13 -5.86 9.60
CA ILE A 351 -8.43 -5.20 10.88
C ILE A 351 -7.31 -4.22 11.24
N VAL A 352 -7.71 -3.14 11.92
CA VAL A 352 -6.79 -2.11 12.42
C VAL A 352 -6.85 -2.08 13.96
N PHE A 353 -5.67 -2.07 14.58
CA PHE A 353 -5.53 -1.88 16.02
C PHE A 353 -5.31 -0.41 16.32
N LEU A 354 -6.16 0.18 17.17
CA LEU A 354 -6.03 1.57 17.57
C LEU A 354 -5.12 1.66 18.82
N PRO A 355 -4.08 2.50 18.80
CA PRO A 355 -3.09 2.56 19.90
C PRO A 355 -3.65 3.08 21.23
N TRP A 356 -4.79 3.74 21.22
CA TRP A 356 -5.40 4.39 22.40
C TRP A 356 -6.77 3.82 22.81
N VAL A 357 -7.27 2.83 22.10
CA VAL A 357 -8.54 2.15 22.43
C VAL A 357 -8.24 0.67 22.52
N PRO A 358 -8.54 0.01 23.66
CA PRO A 358 -8.46 -1.45 23.70
C PRO A 358 -9.55 -2.01 22.80
N GLY A 359 -9.17 -2.40 21.59
CA GLY A 359 -10.12 -2.95 20.64
C GLY A 359 -9.59 -3.07 19.22
N ILE A 360 -10.33 -3.79 18.41
CA ILE A 360 -10.09 -4.01 17.00
C ILE A 360 -11.17 -3.22 16.24
N VAL A 361 -10.76 -2.48 15.21
CA VAL A 361 -11.68 -1.91 14.22
C VAL A 361 -11.63 -2.78 12.98
N ALA A 362 -12.74 -3.41 12.64
CA ALA A 362 -12.97 -3.98 11.33
C ALA A 362 -13.72 -2.95 10.49
N CYS A 363 -13.17 -2.58 9.34
CA CYS A 363 -13.91 -1.77 8.37
C CYS A 363 -14.83 -2.70 7.58
N ALA A 364 -16.14 -2.62 7.84
CA ALA A 364 -17.13 -3.15 6.91
C ALA A 364 -17.27 -2.14 5.74
N PRO A 365 -17.34 -2.60 4.49
CA PRO A 365 -17.67 -1.71 3.39
C PRO A 365 -19.08 -1.13 3.61
N PRO A 366 -19.35 0.11 3.18
CA PRO A 366 -20.70 0.64 3.18
C PRO A 366 -21.56 -0.21 2.23
N HIS A 367 -22.66 -0.72 2.75
CA HIS A 367 -23.70 -1.41 1.98
C HIS A 367 -24.44 -0.47 1.04
#